data_719d837bd97b16502b10648efa4e4094
#
_entry.id   719d837bd97b16502b10648efa4e4094
#
_cell.length_a   1.000
_cell.length_b   1.000
_cell.length_c   1.000
_cell.angle_alpha   90.00
_cell.angle_beta   90.00
_cell.angle_gamma   90.00
#
_symmetry.space_group_name_H-M   'P 1'
#
loop_
_entity.id
_entity.type
_entity.pdbx_description
1 polymer ?
#
loop_
_entity_poly.entity_id
_entity_poly.type
_entity_poly.pdbx_seq_one_letter_code
_entity_poly.pdbx_strand_id
1 'polypeptide(L)'
;MPDPAYVRDAFARIADRYVLTNHILSCGADLWWRHVVSSRIKAWQPTRLLDVASGTGDLALAIQRSCPGCEVIASDFCAEMLTHATRRGVTHTLVADALALPFPDASFDVVSVAFGLRNMADYPAALREMSRVIKPGGHLVILDFSLPTNLLRLPYRFYLHRILPHLAGWLTGHKDTYEYLGGSIEAFPAGTAMTGLLESCGLRQASFTPLTGGVVTLYQGDK
;
A
#
# COMPACT_ATOMS: atom_id res chain seq x y z
N MET A 1 14.43 1.13 -11.03
CA MET A 1 13.62 1.78 -9.98
C MET A 1 12.79 2.87 -10.64
N PRO A 2 11.54 3.10 -10.21
CA PRO A 2 10.72 4.15 -10.81
C PRO A 2 11.27 5.53 -10.47
N ASP A 3 11.16 6.46 -11.43
CA ASP A 3 11.44 7.87 -11.19
C ASP A 3 10.36 8.46 -10.28
N PRO A 4 10.70 9.01 -9.10
CA PRO A 4 9.71 9.58 -8.16
C PRO A 4 8.87 10.70 -8.77
N ALA A 5 9.45 11.54 -9.65
CA ALA A 5 8.73 12.62 -10.32
C ALA A 5 7.68 12.05 -11.27
N TYR A 6 8.03 11.02 -12.05
CA TYR A 6 7.08 10.34 -12.94
C TYR A 6 5.93 9.70 -12.15
N VAL A 7 6.25 9.01 -11.04
CA VAL A 7 5.24 8.36 -10.19
C VAL A 7 4.26 9.39 -9.63
N ARG A 8 4.77 10.50 -9.07
CA ARG A 8 3.94 11.59 -8.54
C ARG A 8 3.00 12.16 -9.60
N ASP A 9 3.55 12.52 -10.76
CA ASP A 9 2.77 13.13 -11.83
C ASP A 9 1.74 12.17 -12.44
N ALA A 10 2.04 10.86 -12.49
CA ALA A 10 1.11 9.84 -12.92
C ALA A 10 -0.08 9.72 -11.96
N PHE A 11 0.18 9.67 -10.63
CA PHE A 11 -0.88 9.59 -9.63
C PHE A 11 -1.71 10.87 -9.53
N ALA A 12 -1.09 12.05 -9.63
CA ALA A 12 -1.81 13.32 -9.65
C ALA A 12 -2.82 13.40 -10.80
N ARG A 13 -2.43 12.93 -12.01
CA ARG A 13 -3.31 12.95 -13.20
C ARG A 13 -4.54 12.04 -13.09
N ILE A 14 -4.46 10.93 -12.37
CA ILE A 14 -5.55 9.97 -12.25
C ILE A 14 -6.34 10.09 -10.96
N ALA A 15 -5.95 10.99 -10.04
CA ALA A 15 -6.48 11.09 -8.67
C ALA A 15 -8.02 11.13 -8.62
N ASP A 16 -8.67 11.92 -9.49
CA ASP A 16 -10.14 12.05 -9.54
C ASP A 16 -10.88 10.73 -9.83
N ARG A 17 -10.27 9.85 -10.63
CA ARG A 17 -10.87 8.58 -11.08
C ARG A 17 -10.24 7.36 -10.42
N TYR A 18 -9.18 7.56 -9.62
CA TYR A 18 -8.35 6.50 -9.07
C TYR A 18 -9.16 5.48 -8.27
N VAL A 19 -9.99 5.95 -7.35
CA VAL A 19 -10.81 5.09 -6.48
C VAL A 19 -11.78 4.22 -7.29
N LEU A 20 -12.54 4.85 -8.20
CA LEU A 20 -13.51 4.14 -9.03
C LEU A 20 -12.83 3.12 -9.95
N THR A 21 -11.71 3.52 -10.56
CA THR A 21 -10.95 2.65 -11.45
C THR A 21 -10.41 1.42 -10.70
N ASN A 22 -9.86 1.61 -9.51
CA ASN A 22 -9.36 0.49 -8.69
C ASN A 22 -10.49 -0.47 -8.28
N HIS A 23 -11.67 0.04 -7.91
CA HIS A 23 -12.83 -0.80 -7.60
C HIS A 23 -13.30 -1.61 -8.82
N ILE A 24 -13.35 -1.00 -10.00
CA ILE A 24 -13.74 -1.69 -11.23
C ILE A 24 -12.70 -2.75 -11.61
N LEU A 25 -11.41 -2.40 -11.64
CA LEU A 25 -10.33 -3.31 -12.04
C LEU A 25 -10.13 -4.47 -11.06
N SER A 26 -10.43 -4.26 -9.78
CA SER A 26 -10.40 -5.33 -8.77
C SER A 26 -11.72 -6.08 -8.63
N CYS A 27 -12.76 -5.70 -9.39
CA CYS A 27 -14.14 -6.19 -9.20
C CYS A 27 -14.62 -6.02 -7.74
N GLY A 28 -14.18 -4.94 -7.07
CA GLY A 28 -14.51 -4.65 -5.66
C GLY A 28 -13.72 -5.45 -4.63
N ALA A 29 -12.82 -6.34 -5.04
CA ALA A 29 -12.02 -7.14 -4.11
C ALA A 29 -11.09 -6.27 -3.24
N ASP A 30 -10.71 -5.09 -3.70
CA ASP A 30 -9.89 -4.14 -2.96
C ASP A 30 -10.55 -3.66 -1.66
N LEU A 31 -11.86 -3.59 -1.59
CA LEU A 31 -12.61 -3.29 -0.36
C LEU A 31 -12.46 -4.42 0.67
N TRP A 32 -12.55 -5.66 0.22
CA TRP A 32 -12.37 -6.83 1.07
C TRP A 32 -10.92 -6.94 1.58
N TRP A 33 -9.92 -6.68 0.71
CA TRP A 33 -8.51 -6.71 1.13
C TRP A 33 -8.24 -5.67 2.23
N ARG A 34 -8.74 -4.43 2.08
CA ARG A 34 -8.60 -3.39 3.12
C ARG A 34 -9.36 -3.73 4.38
N HIS A 35 -10.52 -4.39 4.27
CA HIS A 35 -11.24 -4.90 5.43
C HIS A 35 -10.43 -5.96 6.19
N VAL A 36 -9.75 -6.88 5.51
CA VAL A 36 -8.86 -7.87 6.13
C VAL A 36 -7.73 -7.17 6.89
N VAL A 37 -7.08 -6.18 6.26
CA VAL A 37 -6.01 -5.38 6.90
C VAL A 37 -6.53 -4.65 8.12
N SER A 38 -7.62 -3.89 7.99
CA SER A 38 -8.16 -3.09 9.11
C SER A 38 -8.64 -3.97 10.26
N SER A 39 -9.18 -5.16 9.98
CA SER A 39 -9.55 -6.14 11.01
C SER A 39 -8.34 -6.71 11.74
N ARG A 40 -7.22 -6.94 11.03
CA ARG A 40 -5.97 -7.37 11.64
C ARG A 40 -5.42 -6.28 12.56
N ILE A 41 -5.38 -5.04 12.10
CA ILE A 41 -4.92 -3.87 12.87
C ILE A 41 -5.79 -3.68 14.11
N LYS A 42 -7.11 -3.81 13.99
CA LYS A 42 -8.05 -3.70 15.11
C LYS A 42 -7.73 -4.67 16.25
N ALA A 43 -7.28 -5.88 15.94
CA ALA A 43 -6.94 -6.89 16.95
C ALA A 43 -5.75 -6.46 17.85
N TRP A 44 -4.86 -5.59 17.37
CA TRP A 44 -3.74 -5.04 18.15
C TRP A 44 -4.13 -3.81 18.99
N GLN A 45 -5.33 -3.25 18.80
CA GLN A 45 -5.84 -2.08 19.54
C GLN A 45 -4.85 -0.89 19.56
N PRO A 46 -4.33 -0.45 18.40
CA PRO A 46 -3.38 0.64 18.37
C PRO A 46 -4.03 1.95 18.86
N THR A 47 -3.23 2.78 19.52
CA THR A 47 -3.61 4.14 19.88
C THR A 47 -3.18 5.16 18.82
N ARG A 48 -2.08 4.85 18.09
CA ARG A 48 -1.52 5.74 17.08
C ARG A 48 -0.98 4.94 15.89
N LEU A 49 -1.42 5.29 14.68
CA LEU A 49 -1.10 4.60 13.46
C LEU A 49 -0.68 5.59 12.35
N LEU A 50 0.35 5.21 11.59
CA LEU A 50 0.75 5.89 10.36
C LEU A 50 0.43 5.03 9.15
N ASP A 51 -0.37 5.56 8.21
CA ASP A 51 -0.61 4.95 6.91
C ASP A 51 0.25 5.66 5.85
N VAL A 52 1.26 4.96 5.35
CA VAL A 52 2.28 5.50 4.43
C VAL A 52 1.86 5.24 2.99
N ALA A 53 2.10 6.22 2.10
CA ALA A 53 1.62 6.22 0.72
C ALA A 53 0.11 5.96 0.67
N SER A 54 -0.62 6.69 1.50
CA SER A 54 -2.06 6.50 1.75
C SER A 54 -2.92 6.85 0.53
N GLY A 55 -2.39 7.65 -0.39
CA GLY A 55 -3.09 8.07 -1.60
C GLY A 55 -4.39 8.81 -1.27
N THR A 56 -5.49 8.31 -1.79
CA THR A 56 -6.85 8.83 -1.54
C THR A 56 -7.44 8.41 -0.20
N GLY A 57 -6.64 7.79 0.69
CA GLY A 57 -7.01 7.46 2.06
C GLY A 57 -7.90 6.22 2.24
N ASP A 58 -7.97 5.34 1.27
CA ASP A 58 -8.88 4.18 1.33
C ASP A 58 -8.61 3.27 2.53
N LEU A 59 -7.33 2.94 2.81
CA LEU A 59 -6.96 2.13 3.97
C LEU A 59 -7.11 2.94 5.26
N ALA A 60 -6.64 4.19 5.29
CA ALA A 60 -6.78 5.08 6.45
C ALA A 60 -8.24 5.19 6.89
N LEU A 61 -9.19 5.39 5.97
CA LEU A 61 -10.62 5.44 6.24
C LEU A 61 -11.17 4.11 6.78
N ALA A 62 -10.71 2.98 6.23
CA ALA A 62 -11.11 1.66 6.72
C ALA A 62 -10.63 1.44 8.17
N ILE A 63 -9.41 1.87 8.50
CA ILE A 63 -8.84 1.80 9.84
C ILE A 63 -9.57 2.76 10.80
N GLN A 64 -9.80 4.02 10.42
CA GLN A 64 -10.56 4.97 11.24
C GLN A 64 -11.94 4.43 11.64
N ARG A 65 -12.64 3.77 10.71
CA ARG A 65 -13.96 3.17 10.98
C ARG A 65 -13.87 1.96 11.92
N SER A 66 -12.82 1.13 11.78
CA SER A 66 -12.66 -0.10 12.57
C SER A 66 -12.04 0.14 13.95
N CYS A 67 -11.26 1.23 14.11
CA CYS A 67 -10.52 1.59 15.32
C CYS A 67 -10.81 3.05 15.70
N PRO A 68 -12.02 3.41 16.15
CA PRO A 68 -12.41 4.79 16.39
C PRO A 68 -11.61 5.51 17.49
N GLY A 69 -10.90 4.76 18.34
CA GLY A 69 -10.00 5.32 19.37
C GLY A 69 -8.55 5.51 18.90
N CYS A 70 -8.21 5.15 17.65
CA CYS A 70 -6.87 5.27 17.12
C CYS A 70 -6.67 6.60 16.41
N GLU A 71 -5.59 7.32 16.72
CA GLU A 71 -5.13 8.44 15.91
C GLU A 71 -4.51 7.89 14.62
N VAL A 72 -5.19 8.05 13.49
CA VAL A 72 -4.72 7.61 12.18
C VAL A 72 -4.17 8.81 11.40
N ILE A 73 -2.87 8.79 11.10
CA ILE A 73 -2.21 9.78 10.26
C ILE A 73 -1.96 9.17 8.89
N ALA A 74 -2.53 9.76 7.84
CA ALA A 74 -2.30 9.37 6.46
C ALA A 74 -1.19 10.22 5.85
N SER A 75 -0.11 9.60 5.40
CA SER A 75 0.98 10.31 4.72
C SER A 75 1.12 9.86 3.27
N ASP A 76 1.41 10.84 2.41
CA ASP A 76 1.72 10.60 1.01
C ASP A 76 2.66 11.70 0.50
N PHE A 77 3.47 11.43 -0.52
CA PHE A 77 4.33 12.44 -1.12
C PHE A 77 3.59 13.30 -2.16
N CYS A 78 2.40 12.86 -2.61
CA CYS A 78 1.51 13.56 -3.54
C CYS A 78 0.43 14.33 -2.77
N ALA A 79 0.54 15.65 -2.68
CA ALA A 79 -0.39 16.51 -1.97
C ALA A 79 -1.82 16.46 -2.55
N GLU A 80 -1.93 16.30 -3.87
CA GLU A 80 -3.19 16.19 -4.57
C GLU A 80 -4.00 14.99 -4.09
N MET A 81 -3.34 13.83 -3.92
CA MET A 81 -3.96 12.63 -3.40
C MET A 81 -4.47 12.82 -1.97
N LEU A 82 -3.70 13.48 -1.11
CA LEU A 82 -4.11 13.79 0.27
C LEU A 82 -5.28 14.78 0.33
N THR A 83 -5.38 15.69 -0.65
CA THR A 83 -6.54 16.57 -0.77
C THR A 83 -7.83 15.75 -0.98
N HIS A 84 -7.77 14.72 -1.81
CA HIS A 84 -8.90 13.78 -1.97
C HIS A 84 -9.16 12.98 -0.70
N ALA A 85 -8.13 12.51 0.00
CA ALA A 85 -8.26 11.80 1.27
C ALA A 85 -8.98 12.65 2.32
N THR A 86 -8.59 13.92 2.47
CA THR A 86 -9.23 14.87 3.40
C THR A 86 -10.70 15.11 3.05
N ARG A 87 -11.02 15.34 1.76
CA ARG A 87 -12.42 15.51 1.30
C ARG A 87 -13.28 14.27 1.59
N ARG A 88 -12.69 13.09 1.63
CA ARG A 88 -13.36 11.82 1.93
C ARG A 88 -13.50 11.54 3.43
N GLY A 89 -12.90 12.38 4.29
CA GLY A 89 -13.04 12.29 5.74
C GLY A 89 -11.84 11.72 6.50
N VAL A 90 -10.64 11.64 5.86
CA VAL A 90 -9.40 11.37 6.60
C VAL A 90 -9.08 12.57 7.47
N THR A 91 -8.95 12.35 8.78
CA THR A 91 -8.86 13.44 9.78
C THR A 91 -7.49 14.09 9.86
N HIS A 92 -6.42 13.29 9.69
CA HIS A 92 -5.04 13.77 9.76
C HIS A 92 -4.28 13.34 8.52
N THR A 93 -3.84 14.33 7.73
CA THR A 93 -3.04 14.09 6.52
C THR A 93 -1.72 14.86 6.60
N LEU A 94 -0.64 14.26 6.08
CA LEU A 94 0.69 14.85 6.09
C LEU A 94 1.42 14.56 4.77
N VAL A 95 1.89 15.59 4.10
CA VAL A 95 2.79 15.39 2.93
C VAL A 95 4.16 14.99 3.44
N ALA A 96 4.60 13.78 3.11
CA ALA A 96 5.88 13.24 3.56
C ALA A 96 6.45 12.23 2.55
N ASP A 97 7.79 12.19 2.47
CA ASP A 97 8.51 11.14 1.77
C ASP A 97 8.68 9.92 2.70
N ALA A 98 8.32 8.75 2.21
CA ALA A 98 8.49 7.49 2.94
C ALA A 98 9.97 7.15 3.23
N LEU A 99 10.90 7.76 2.50
CA LEU A 99 12.34 7.61 2.71
C LEU A 99 12.88 8.51 3.84
N ALA A 100 12.10 9.51 4.30
CA ALA A 100 12.49 10.47 5.34
C ALA A 100 11.23 10.93 6.10
N LEU A 101 10.66 10.04 6.91
CA LEU A 101 9.44 10.33 7.66
C LEU A 101 9.69 11.37 8.76
N PRO A 102 8.92 12.47 8.82
CA PRO A 102 9.15 13.57 9.76
C PRO A 102 8.64 13.26 11.18
N PHE A 103 8.94 12.07 11.66
CA PHE A 103 8.54 11.61 13.00
C PHE A 103 9.77 11.10 13.78
N PRO A 104 9.80 11.29 15.09
CA PRO A 104 10.79 10.66 15.96
C PRO A 104 10.73 9.12 15.87
N ASP A 105 11.80 8.47 16.32
CA ASP A 105 11.83 7.02 16.53
C ASP A 105 10.70 6.61 17.48
N ALA A 106 10.19 5.39 17.30
CA ALA A 106 9.21 4.79 18.20
C ALA A 106 7.96 5.66 18.44
N SER A 107 7.39 6.25 17.38
CA SER A 107 6.23 7.15 17.45
C SER A 107 4.89 6.47 17.29
N PHE A 108 4.84 5.28 16.66
CA PHE A 108 3.60 4.63 16.24
C PHE A 108 3.50 3.19 16.75
N ASP A 109 2.29 2.77 17.13
CA ASP A 109 2.00 1.38 17.49
C ASP A 109 1.95 0.49 16.24
N VAL A 110 1.44 1.05 15.12
CA VAL A 110 1.34 0.38 13.83
C VAL A 110 1.72 1.34 12.71
N VAL A 111 2.46 0.83 11.72
CA VAL A 111 2.63 1.47 10.42
C VAL A 111 2.01 0.58 9.36
N SER A 112 1.23 1.16 8.44
CA SER A 112 0.62 0.46 7.32
C SER A 112 1.03 1.07 5.99
N VAL A 113 1.05 0.25 4.94
CA VAL A 113 1.17 0.69 3.55
C VAL A 113 0.36 -0.25 2.65
N ALA A 114 -0.50 0.32 1.79
CA ALA A 114 -1.29 -0.46 0.85
C ALA A 114 -1.06 -0.01 -0.59
N PHE A 115 -0.57 -0.92 -1.44
CA PHE A 115 -0.33 -0.74 -2.88
C PHE A 115 0.66 0.38 -3.24
N GLY A 116 1.41 0.89 -2.25
CA GLY A 116 2.35 1.99 -2.43
C GLY A 116 3.82 1.56 -2.45
N LEU A 117 4.19 0.51 -1.70
CA LEU A 117 5.58 0.15 -1.44
C LEU A 117 6.38 -0.13 -2.73
N ARG A 118 5.82 -0.85 -3.69
CA ARG A 118 6.46 -1.17 -4.97
C ARG A 118 6.78 0.05 -5.84
N ASN A 119 6.13 1.19 -5.58
CA ASN A 119 6.32 2.43 -6.31
C ASN A 119 7.39 3.35 -5.70
N MET A 120 7.94 2.99 -4.52
CA MET A 120 8.99 3.76 -3.86
C MET A 120 10.33 3.53 -4.55
N ALA A 121 11.13 4.59 -4.69
CA ALA A 121 12.41 4.56 -5.39
C ALA A 121 13.42 3.61 -4.71
N ASP A 122 13.42 3.57 -3.37
CA ASP A 122 14.21 2.66 -2.54
C ASP A 122 13.31 2.08 -1.44
N TYR A 123 12.52 1.03 -1.79
CA TYR A 123 11.64 0.41 -0.82
C TYR A 123 12.36 -0.26 0.38
N PRO A 124 13.60 -0.79 0.27
CA PRO A 124 14.38 -1.20 1.43
C PRO A 124 14.69 -0.05 2.39
N ALA A 125 15.05 1.13 1.88
CA ALA A 125 15.26 2.32 2.72
C ALA A 125 13.94 2.78 3.37
N ALA A 126 12.84 2.80 2.61
CA ALA A 126 11.51 3.11 3.14
C ALA A 126 11.09 2.13 4.24
N LEU A 127 11.35 0.83 4.09
CA LEU A 127 11.06 -0.17 5.13
C LEU A 127 11.88 0.05 6.41
N ARG A 128 13.16 0.42 6.29
CA ARG A 128 13.99 0.80 7.46
C ARG A 128 13.43 2.03 8.16
N GLU A 129 12.99 3.02 7.41
CA GLU A 129 12.40 4.25 7.94
C GLU A 129 11.05 3.98 8.61
N MET A 130 10.18 3.16 8.01
CA MET A 130 8.94 2.69 8.65
C MET A 130 9.25 1.92 9.93
N SER A 131 10.23 1.01 9.91
CA SER A 131 10.68 0.27 11.10
C SER A 131 11.20 1.20 12.19
N ARG A 132 11.92 2.28 11.86
CA ARG A 132 12.44 3.27 12.82
C ARG A 132 11.32 3.92 13.62
N VAL A 133 10.24 4.34 12.95
CA VAL A 133 9.14 5.06 13.59
C VAL A 133 8.17 4.16 14.34
N ILE A 134 8.27 2.83 14.21
CA ILE A 134 7.48 1.86 14.98
C ILE A 134 8.07 1.72 16.38
N LYS A 135 7.19 1.73 17.39
CA LYS A 135 7.56 1.45 18.81
C LYS A 135 8.03 0.02 18.99
N PRO A 136 8.92 -0.27 19.97
CA PRO A 136 9.16 -1.64 20.39
C PRO A 136 7.85 -2.36 20.72
N GLY A 137 7.64 -3.56 20.16
CA GLY A 137 6.40 -4.31 20.26
C GLY A 137 5.27 -3.83 19.32
N GLY A 138 5.52 -2.83 18.48
CA GLY A 138 4.60 -2.39 17.43
C GLY A 138 4.72 -3.21 16.14
N HIS A 139 3.89 -2.91 15.15
CA HIS A 139 3.71 -3.75 13.97
C HIS A 139 3.83 -2.97 12.66
N LEU A 140 4.42 -3.61 11.64
CA LEU A 140 4.32 -3.18 10.25
C LEU A 140 3.32 -4.06 9.50
N VAL A 141 2.46 -3.44 8.69
CA VAL A 141 1.51 -4.14 7.81
C VAL A 141 1.66 -3.63 6.39
N ILE A 142 1.86 -4.54 5.44
CA ILE A 142 1.97 -4.22 4.02
C ILE A 142 0.91 -5.02 3.27
N LEU A 143 0.15 -4.33 2.42
CA LEU A 143 -0.75 -4.96 1.47
C LEU A 143 -0.28 -4.57 0.07
N ASP A 144 0.17 -5.52 -0.73
CA ASP A 144 0.59 -5.20 -2.10
C ASP A 144 0.28 -6.34 -3.07
N PHE A 145 0.27 -6.01 -4.36
CA PHE A 145 0.08 -7.00 -5.40
C PHE A 145 1.24 -7.99 -5.43
N SER A 146 0.92 -9.21 -5.81
CA SER A 146 1.88 -10.29 -6.01
C SER A 146 1.48 -11.15 -7.19
N LEU A 147 2.40 -11.98 -7.67
CA LEU A 147 2.07 -12.99 -8.66
C LEU A 147 1.67 -14.29 -7.96
N PRO A 148 0.50 -14.86 -8.32
CA PRO A 148 0.14 -16.20 -7.88
C PRO A 148 1.24 -17.22 -8.19
N THR A 149 1.46 -18.16 -7.28
CA THR A 149 2.41 -19.28 -7.47
C THR A 149 1.73 -20.56 -7.96
N ASN A 150 0.40 -20.52 -8.11
CA ASN A 150 -0.46 -21.63 -8.52
C ASN A 150 -0.93 -21.51 -9.98
N LEU A 151 -1.94 -22.31 -10.36
CA LEU A 151 -2.52 -22.32 -11.72
C LEU A 151 -3.06 -20.95 -12.18
N LEU A 152 -3.34 -20.03 -11.27
CA LEU A 152 -3.79 -18.67 -11.61
C LEU A 152 -2.69 -17.78 -12.18
N ARG A 153 -1.40 -18.18 -12.09
CA ARG A 153 -0.27 -17.36 -12.54
C ARG A 153 -0.35 -16.96 -14.00
N LEU A 154 -0.60 -17.92 -14.89
CA LEU A 154 -0.65 -17.65 -16.32
C LEU A 154 -1.87 -16.79 -16.71
N PRO A 155 -3.12 -17.10 -16.30
CA PRO A 155 -4.26 -16.24 -16.56
C PRO A 155 -4.09 -14.82 -16.00
N TYR A 156 -3.53 -14.70 -14.78
CA TYR A 156 -3.32 -13.40 -14.16
C TYR A 156 -2.26 -12.57 -14.87
N ARG A 157 -1.14 -13.16 -15.33
CA ARG A 157 -0.15 -12.48 -16.16
C ARG A 157 -0.77 -12.01 -17.48
N PHE A 158 -1.58 -12.85 -18.12
CA PHE A 158 -2.30 -12.45 -19.33
C PHE A 158 -3.23 -11.25 -19.07
N TYR A 159 -3.97 -11.28 -17.95
CA TYR A 159 -4.80 -10.16 -17.51
C TYR A 159 -3.97 -8.87 -17.32
N LEU A 160 -2.87 -8.94 -16.58
CA LEU A 160 -2.00 -7.78 -16.28
C LEU A 160 -1.42 -7.12 -17.52
N HIS A 161 -1.00 -7.91 -18.52
CA HIS A 161 -0.29 -7.38 -19.69
C HIS A 161 -1.18 -7.12 -20.89
N ARG A 162 -2.34 -7.77 -20.99
CA ARG A 162 -3.20 -7.68 -22.18
C ARG A 162 -4.55 -7.03 -21.90
N ILE A 163 -5.18 -7.30 -20.79
CA ILE A 163 -6.55 -6.83 -20.50
C ILE A 163 -6.49 -5.51 -19.72
N LEU A 164 -5.76 -5.51 -18.61
CA LEU A 164 -5.73 -4.39 -17.67
C LEU A 164 -5.33 -3.05 -18.33
N PRO A 165 -4.25 -2.94 -19.14
CA PRO A 165 -3.86 -1.66 -19.73
C PRO A 165 -4.91 -1.08 -20.70
N HIS A 166 -5.60 -1.95 -21.46
CA HIS A 166 -6.64 -1.50 -22.38
C HIS A 166 -7.89 -1.04 -21.64
N LEU A 167 -8.33 -1.82 -20.64
CA LEU A 167 -9.51 -1.49 -19.84
C LEU A 167 -9.27 -0.21 -19.02
N ALA A 168 -8.12 -0.11 -18.38
CA ALA A 168 -7.75 1.07 -17.62
C ALA A 168 -7.53 2.30 -18.52
N GLY A 169 -6.92 2.13 -19.69
CA GLY A 169 -6.78 3.19 -20.70
C GLY A 169 -8.13 3.74 -21.16
N TRP A 170 -9.13 2.87 -21.34
CA TRP A 170 -10.50 3.28 -21.68
C TRP A 170 -11.17 4.05 -20.53
N LEU A 171 -10.96 3.65 -19.27
CA LEU A 171 -11.55 4.29 -18.09
C LEU A 171 -10.88 5.62 -17.71
N THR A 172 -9.56 5.72 -17.84
CA THR A 172 -8.77 6.85 -17.32
C THR A 172 -8.16 7.73 -18.39
N GLY A 173 -8.02 7.22 -19.63
CA GLY A 173 -7.25 7.87 -20.70
C GLY A 173 -5.72 7.68 -20.61
N HIS A 174 -5.21 6.97 -19.57
CA HIS A 174 -3.78 6.82 -19.30
C HIS A 174 -3.34 5.36 -19.29
N LYS A 175 -3.16 4.79 -20.48
CA LYS A 175 -2.76 3.39 -20.67
C LYS A 175 -1.36 3.09 -20.08
N ASP A 176 -0.43 4.02 -20.27
CA ASP A 176 0.99 3.86 -19.88
C ASP A 176 1.18 3.62 -18.38
N THR A 177 0.37 4.27 -17.55
CA THR A 177 0.40 4.08 -16.08
C THR A 177 0.08 2.64 -15.69
N TYR A 178 -0.77 1.95 -16.45
CA TYR A 178 -1.19 0.58 -16.16
C TYR A 178 -0.33 -0.48 -16.86
N GLU A 179 0.39 -0.13 -17.92
CA GLU A 179 1.48 -0.96 -18.47
C GLU A 179 2.63 -1.07 -17.46
N TYR A 180 2.99 0.04 -16.81
CA TYR A 180 3.94 0.07 -15.70
C TYR A 180 3.53 -0.85 -14.55
N LEU A 181 2.23 -0.93 -14.23
CA LEU A 181 1.72 -1.73 -13.11
C LEU A 181 2.10 -3.22 -13.25
N GLY A 182 1.91 -3.82 -14.43
CA GLY A 182 2.24 -5.22 -14.67
C GLY A 182 3.72 -5.53 -14.42
N GLY A 183 4.62 -4.69 -14.98
CA GLY A 183 6.07 -4.83 -14.78
C GLY A 183 6.51 -4.63 -13.34
N SER A 184 5.91 -3.67 -12.63
CA SER A 184 6.23 -3.41 -11.22
C SER A 184 5.83 -4.57 -10.31
N ILE A 185 4.69 -5.21 -10.56
CA ILE A 185 4.25 -6.40 -9.81
C ILE A 185 5.21 -7.58 -10.03
N GLU A 186 5.67 -7.79 -11.26
CA GLU A 186 6.59 -8.90 -11.58
C GLU A 186 7.98 -8.73 -10.96
N ALA A 187 8.45 -7.48 -10.86
CA ALA A 187 9.77 -7.16 -10.30
C ALA A 187 9.78 -7.05 -8.76
N PHE A 188 8.60 -6.93 -8.13
CA PHE A 188 8.48 -6.73 -6.69
C PHE A 188 8.68 -8.05 -5.93
N PRO A 189 9.47 -8.07 -4.84
CA PRO A 189 9.69 -9.27 -4.06
C PRO A 189 8.39 -9.78 -3.44
N ALA A 190 8.17 -11.09 -3.46
CA ALA A 190 6.96 -11.70 -2.92
C ALA A 190 7.27 -12.92 -2.05
N GLY A 191 6.33 -13.29 -1.17
CA GLY A 191 6.46 -14.44 -0.27
C GLY A 191 7.67 -14.33 0.64
N THR A 192 8.49 -15.37 0.67
CA THR A 192 9.68 -15.46 1.55
C THR A 192 10.76 -14.43 1.23
N ALA A 193 10.86 -13.96 -0.01
CA ALA A 193 11.79 -12.89 -0.36
C ALA A 193 11.41 -11.56 0.32
N MET A 194 10.11 -11.25 0.41
CA MET A 194 9.64 -10.06 1.13
C MET A 194 9.80 -10.22 2.64
N THR A 195 9.48 -11.37 3.24
CA THR A 195 9.67 -11.55 4.69
C THR A 195 11.14 -11.48 5.07
N GLY A 196 12.06 -12.06 4.29
CA GLY A 196 13.51 -11.91 4.52
C GLY A 196 13.97 -10.45 4.40
N LEU A 197 13.39 -9.67 3.49
CA LEU A 197 13.65 -8.24 3.40
C LEU A 197 13.15 -7.49 4.66
N LEU A 198 11.95 -7.79 5.16
CA LEU A 198 11.43 -7.19 6.40
C LEU A 198 12.35 -7.48 7.59
N GLU A 199 12.83 -8.71 7.72
CA GLU A 199 13.77 -9.10 8.77
C GLU A 199 15.10 -8.34 8.66
N SER A 200 15.62 -8.16 7.44
CA SER A 200 16.83 -7.37 7.19
C SER A 200 16.67 -5.88 7.52
N CYS A 201 15.43 -5.38 7.54
CA CYS A 201 15.08 -4.02 7.93
C CYS A 201 14.77 -3.85 9.44
N GLY A 202 15.06 -4.87 10.27
CA GLY A 202 14.92 -4.83 11.72
C GLY A 202 13.55 -5.19 12.27
N LEU A 203 12.73 -5.86 11.46
CA LEU A 203 11.47 -6.45 11.90
C LEU A 203 11.66 -7.93 12.21
N ARG A 204 10.83 -8.47 13.09
CA ARG A 204 10.87 -9.86 13.55
C ARG A 204 9.56 -10.56 13.21
N GLN A 205 9.56 -11.90 13.29
CA GLN A 205 8.36 -12.73 13.04
C GLN A 205 7.64 -12.37 11.73
N ALA A 206 8.41 -11.97 10.71
CA ALA A 206 7.86 -11.59 9.44
C ALA A 206 7.08 -12.76 8.81
N SER A 207 5.85 -12.49 8.43
CA SER A 207 4.95 -13.48 7.86
C SER A 207 4.15 -12.91 6.69
N PHE A 208 3.56 -13.78 5.89
CA PHE A 208 2.72 -13.36 4.78
C PHE A 208 1.47 -14.25 4.64
N THR A 209 0.40 -13.64 4.18
CA THR A 209 -0.88 -14.31 3.89
C THR A 209 -1.31 -13.94 2.47
N PRO A 210 -1.28 -14.88 1.52
CA PRO A 210 -1.82 -14.64 0.17
C PRO A 210 -3.34 -14.46 0.22
N LEU A 211 -3.84 -13.45 -0.48
CA LEU A 211 -5.26 -13.16 -0.65
C LEU A 211 -5.64 -13.35 -2.12
N THR A 212 -6.91 -13.69 -2.38
CA THR A 212 -7.44 -13.88 -3.74
C THR A 212 -6.54 -14.77 -4.60
N GLY A 213 -6.19 -15.96 -4.08
CA GLY A 213 -5.33 -16.90 -4.80
C GLY A 213 -3.89 -16.44 -5.03
N GLY A 214 -3.42 -15.43 -4.31
CA GLY A 214 -2.06 -14.88 -4.41
C GLY A 214 -1.93 -13.67 -5.35
N VAL A 215 -3.04 -13.08 -5.80
CA VAL A 215 -3.06 -11.82 -6.57
C VAL A 215 -2.61 -10.65 -5.71
N VAL A 216 -2.92 -10.70 -4.42
CA VAL A 216 -2.50 -9.74 -3.41
C VAL A 216 -1.94 -10.52 -2.23
N THR A 217 -0.96 -9.97 -1.57
CA THR A 217 -0.39 -10.56 -0.35
C THR A 217 -0.35 -9.53 0.77
N LEU A 218 -0.81 -9.95 1.94
CA LEU A 218 -0.68 -9.24 3.19
C LEU A 218 0.60 -9.70 3.88
N TYR A 219 1.53 -8.78 4.13
CA TYR A 219 2.73 -9.02 4.93
C TYR A 219 2.61 -8.32 6.27
N GLN A 220 3.22 -8.89 7.28
CA GLN A 220 3.32 -8.28 8.61
C GLN A 220 4.67 -8.63 9.25
N GLY A 221 5.14 -7.76 10.15
CA GLY A 221 6.33 -8.00 10.96
C GLY A 221 6.28 -7.15 12.22
N ASP A 222 6.93 -7.62 13.28
CA ASP A 222 6.95 -7.02 14.61
C ASP A 222 8.27 -6.29 14.86
N LYS A 223 8.23 -5.16 15.55
CA LYS A 223 9.42 -4.37 15.92
C LYS A 223 10.04 -4.88 17.21
#